data_f13c8dabf5b62ca6fe8b550f078a7081
#
_entry.id   f13c8dabf5b62ca6fe8b550f078a7081
#
_cell.length_a   1.000
_cell.length_b   1.000
_cell.length_c   1.000
_cell.angle_alpha   90.00
_cell.angle_beta   90.00
_cell.angle_gamma   90.00
#
_symmetry.space_group_name_H-M   'P 1'
#
loop_
_entity.id
_entity.type
_entity.pdbx_description
1 polymer ?
#
loop_
_entity_poly.entity_id
_entity_poly.type
_entity_poly.pdbx_seq_one_letter_code
_entity_poly.pdbx_strand_id
1 'polypeptide(L)'
;MRIILIGPPGAGKGTQCQRLIDLLKVPHLSTGEMLRTEARAGTPAGLEAARAMARGQLVPDPIIVAMVSRRLAEPDCRNGCLLDGFPRTLPQAETLDDMVERRAMSVDGVIELAVPRDELVRRMLARKRADDDPVVFAERIASFERQTAPLLEYYGRQGKLASIDGLGTADEIFERVKAAVERFRRRR
;
A
#
# COMPACT_ATOMS: atom_id res chain seq x y z
N MET A 1 -9.41 -0.21 13.11
CA MET A 1 -8.30 0.67 12.68
C MET A 1 -8.16 0.66 11.18
N ARG A 2 -7.85 1.82 10.58
CA ARG A 2 -7.50 1.96 9.15
C ARG A 2 -6.03 2.29 9.03
N ILE A 3 -5.28 1.33 8.53
CA ILE A 3 -3.82 1.45 8.36
C ILE A 3 -3.48 1.44 6.88
N ILE A 4 -2.59 2.33 6.49
CA ILE A 4 -1.98 2.33 5.16
C ILE A 4 -0.58 1.76 5.28
N LEU A 5 -0.22 0.81 4.40
CA LEU A 5 1.14 0.31 4.30
C LEU A 5 1.82 0.84 3.04
N ILE A 6 2.86 1.64 3.22
CA ILE A 6 3.67 2.26 2.16
C ILE A 6 5.05 1.59 2.12
N GLY A 7 5.64 1.56 0.95
CA GLY A 7 7.01 1.09 0.74
C GLY A 7 7.26 0.71 -0.71
N PRO A 8 8.51 0.75 -1.15
CA PRO A 8 8.87 0.43 -2.53
C PRO A 8 8.57 -1.03 -2.90
N PRO A 9 8.58 -1.38 -4.18
CA PRO A 9 8.51 -2.77 -4.59
C PRO A 9 9.69 -3.55 -3.97
N GLY A 10 9.43 -4.75 -3.45
CA GLY A 10 10.46 -5.53 -2.75
C GLY A 10 10.60 -5.25 -1.25
N ALA A 11 9.96 -4.22 -0.69
CA ALA A 11 10.09 -3.87 0.73
C ALA A 11 9.53 -4.90 1.73
N GLY A 12 8.78 -5.90 1.25
CA GLY A 12 8.19 -6.93 2.14
C GLY A 12 6.76 -6.63 2.60
N LYS A 13 6.08 -5.64 1.99
CA LYS A 13 4.69 -5.28 2.34
C LYS A 13 3.75 -6.48 2.43
N GLY A 14 3.73 -7.35 1.41
CA GLY A 14 2.83 -8.50 1.40
C GLY A 14 3.01 -9.45 2.59
N THR A 15 4.26 -9.67 3.03
CA THR A 15 4.57 -10.47 4.22
C THR A 15 4.03 -9.83 5.49
N GLN A 16 4.20 -8.51 5.62
CA GLN A 16 3.72 -7.77 6.80
C GLN A 16 2.20 -7.56 6.77
N CYS A 17 1.59 -7.41 5.57
CA CYS A 17 0.13 -7.33 5.42
C CYS A 17 -0.57 -8.55 6.01
N GLN A 18 -0.11 -9.76 5.70
CA GLN A 18 -0.74 -10.98 6.21
C GLN A 18 -0.76 -10.99 7.75
N ARG A 19 0.38 -10.65 8.37
CA ARG A 19 0.51 -10.59 9.82
C ARG A 19 -0.32 -9.46 10.45
N LEU A 20 -0.39 -8.30 9.76
CA LEU A 20 -1.22 -7.17 10.21
C LEU A 20 -2.72 -7.49 10.17
N ILE A 21 -3.19 -8.23 9.16
CA ILE A 21 -4.57 -8.68 9.07
C ILE A 21 -4.91 -9.55 10.27
N ASP A 22 -4.01 -10.49 10.60
CA ASP A 22 -4.18 -11.40 11.74
C ASP A 22 -4.18 -10.65 13.08
N LEU A 23 -3.35 -9.61 13.21
CA LEU A 23 -3.26 -8.77 14.41
C LEU A 23 -4.48 -7.85 14.57
N LEU A 24 -4.90 -7.22 13.48
CA LEU A 24 -5.93 -6.16 13.49
C LEU A 24 -7.35 -6.71 13.32
N LYS A 25 -7.48 -7.91 12.76
CA LYS A 25 -8.77 -8.54 12.40
C LYS A 25 -9.62 -7.64 11.50
N VAL A 26 -8.99 -7.09 10.47
CA VAL A 26 -9.62 -6.19 9.48
C VAL A 26 -9.40 -6.72 8.06
N PRO A 27 -10.25 -6.35 7.09
CA PRO A 27 -10.06 -6.74 5.71
C PRO A 27 -8.80 -6.12 5.10
N HIS A 28 -8.16 -6.87 4.20
CA HIS A 28 -7.04 -6.42 3.38
C HIS A 28 -7.54 -5.84 2.06
N LEU A 29 -7.26 -4.61 1.80
CA LEU A 29 -7.53 -3.92 0.55
C LEU A 29 -6.23 -3.82 -0.26
N SER A 30 -5.87 -4.90 -0.94
CA SER A 30 -4.73 -4.91 -1.86
C SER A 30 -5.17 -4.45 -3.24
N THR A 31 -4.83 -3.22 -3.59
CA THR A 31 -5.20 -2.67 -4.91
C THR A 31 -4.57 -3.44 -6.06
N GLY A 32 -3.35 -3.97 -5.85
CA GLY A 32 -2.72 -4.82 -6.85
C GLY A 32 -3.50 -6.12 -7.12
N GLU A 33 -4.07 -6.75 -6.10
CA GLU A 33 -4.91 -7.95 -6.27
C GLU A 33 -6.25 -7.60 -6.92
N MET A 34 -6.89 -6.51 -6.48
CA MET A 34 -8.14 -6.03 -7.04
C MET A 34 -7.98 -5.75 -8.54
N LEU A 35 -6.91 -5.05 -8.96
CA LEU A 35 -6.61 -4.76 -10.36
C LEU A 35 -6.34 -6.02 -11.18
N ARG A 36 -5.61 -6.99 -10.64
CA ARG A 36 -5.39 -8.27 -11.31
C ARG A 36 -6.69 -9.07 -11.47
N THR A 37 -7.59 -8.99 -10.52
CA THR A 37 -8.92 -9.62 -10.61
C THR A 37 -9.77 -8.99 -11.72
N GLU A 38 -9.81 -7.65 -11.78
CA GLU A 38 -10.50 -6.92 -12.86
C GLU A 38 -9.88 -7.23 -14.25
N ALA A 39 -8.55 -7.32 -14.32
CA ALA A 39 -7.85 -7.69 -15.55
C ALA A 39 -8.21 -9.11 -16.02
N ARG A 40 -8.28 -10.08 -15.10
CA ARG A 40 -8.71 -11.45 -15.42
C ARG A 40 -10.17 -11.53 -15.83
N ALA A 41 -11.01 -10.67 -15.29
CA ALA A 41 -12.41 -10.56 -15.68
C ALA A 41 -12.61 -9.88 -17.06
N GLY A 42 -11.53 -9.32 -17.66
CA GLY A 42 -11.58 -8.69 -18.97
C GLY A 42 -12.34 -7.36 -19.02
N THR A 43 -12.55 -6.72 -17.85
CA THR A 43 -13.21 -5.41 -17.83
C THR A 43 -12.35 -4.36 -18.53
N PRO A 44 -12.94 -3.33 -19.19
CA PRO A 44 -12.17 -2.26 -19.82
C PRO A 44 -11.16 -1.60 -18.88
N ALA A 45 -11.58 -1.31 -17.64
CA ALA A 45 -10.73 -0.76 -16.59
C ALA A 45 -9.61 -1.74 -16.19
N GLY A 46 -9.91 -3.03 -16.10
CA GLY A 46 -8.94 -4.09 -15.79
C GLY A 46 -7.89 -4.25 -16.90
N LEU A 47 -8.29 -4.18 -18.16
CA LEU A 47 -7.36 -4.25 -19.29
C LEU A 47 -6.43 -3.03 -19.35
N GLU A 48 -6.96 -1.84 -19.09
CA GLU A 48 -6.14 -0.63 -18.98
C GLU A 48 -5.15 -0.72 -17.82
N ALA A 49 -5.61 -1.16 -16.66
CA ALA A 49 -4.77 -1.40 -15.51
C ALA A 49 -3.64 -2.41 -15.79
N ALA A 50 -3.95 -3.52 -16.47
CA ALA A 50 -2.96 -4.52 -16.85
C ALA A 50 -1.85 -3.94 -17.74
N ARG A 51 -2.20 -3.08 -18.71
CA ARG A 51 -1.24 -2.40 -19.59
C ARG A 51 -0.30 -1.46 -18.80
N ALA A 52 -0.83 -0.70 -17.84
CA ALA A 52 -0.01 0.17 -16.99
C ALA A 52 0.92 -0.66 -16.10
N MET A 53 0.38 -1.70 -15.45
CA MET A 53 1.14 -2.57 -14.56
C MET A 53 2.28 -3.31 -15.29
N ALA A 54 2.04 -3.78 -16.52
CA ALA A 54 3.07 -4.44 -17.34
C ALA A 54 4.26 -3.53 -17.66
N ARG A 55 4.06 -2.20 -17.65
CA ARG A 55 5.12 -1.20 -17.84
C ARG A 55 5.70 -0.66 -16.53
N GLY A 56 5.29 -1.19 -15.39
CA GLY A 56 5.70 -0.70 -14.07
C GLY A 56 5.10 0.65 -13.66
N GLN A 57 4.13 1.15 -14.45
CA GLN A 57 3.48 2.44 -14.25
C GLN A 57 2.31 2.35 -13.27
N LEU A 58 1.89 3.48 -12.71
CA LEU A 58 0.67 3.56 -11.92
C LEU A 58 -0.55 3.48 -12.85
N VAL A 59 -1.60 2.84 -12.33
CA VAL A 59 -2.92 2.84 -12.97
C VAL A 59 -3.55 4.23 -12.84
N PRO A 60 -4.25 4.74 -13.86
CA PRO A 60 -4.89 6.05 -13.80
C PRO A 60 -5.77 6.24 -12.56
N ASP A 61 -5.66 7.40 -11.90
CA ASP A 61 -6.34 7.71 -10.64
C ASP A 61 -7.86 7.47 -10.69
N PRO A 62 -8.62 7.81 -11.76
CA PRO A 62 -10.06 7.55 -11.79
C PRO A 62 -10.42 6.07 -11.62
N ILE A 63 -9.62 5.16 -12.20
CA ILE A 63 -9.86 3.71 -12.10
C ILE A 63 -9.64 3.23 -10.68
N ILE A 64 -8.47 3.55 -10.11
CA ILE A 64 -8.09 3.06 -8.78
C ILE A 64 -8.96 3.68 -7.69
N VAL A 65 -9.28 4.97 -7.78
CA VAL A 65 -10.12 5.71 -6.85
C VAL A 65 -11.54 5.13 -6.82
N ALA A 66 -12.15 4.89 -8.00
CA ALA A 66 -13.48 4.29 -8.07
C ALA A 66 -13.52 2.89 -7.46
N MET A 67 -12.49 2.08 -7.71
CA MET A 67 -12.37 0.72 -7.18
C MET A 67 -12.22 0.73 -5.65
N VAL A 68 -11.34 1.57 -5.11
CA VAL A 68 -11.12 1.70 -3.66
C VAL A 68 -12.36 2.26 -2.96
N SER A 69 -13.02 3.28 -3.55
CA SER A 69 -14.25 3.85 -3.00
C SER A 69 -15.36 2.81 -2.85
N ARG A 70 -15.57 1.98 -3.87
CA ARG A 70 -16.52 0.86 -3.83
C ARG A 70 -16.17 -0.13 -2.72
N ARG A 71 -14.91 -0.53 -2.62
CA ARG A 71 -14.44 -1.50 -1.62
C ARG A 71 -14.53 -0.97 -0.18
N LEU A 72 -14.22 0.30 0.05
CA LEU A 72 -14.36 0.95 1.36
C LEU A 72 -15.82 1.08 1.83
N ALA A 73 -16.78 1.01 0.90
CA ALA A 73 -18.21 1.07 1.23
C ALA A 73 -18.76 -0.28 1.72
N GLU A 74 -18.02 -1.37 1.53
CA GLU A 74 -18.45 -2.70 1.98
C GLU A 74 -18.57 -2.77 3.51
N PRO A 75 -19.53 -3.56 4.03
CA PRO A 75 -19.81 -3.62 5.47
C PRO A 75 -18.62 -4.03 6.34
N ASP A 76 -17.74 -4.91 5.83
CA ASP A 76 -16.56 -5.39 6.55
C ASP A 76 -15.51 -4.30 6.80
N CYS A 77 -15.49 -3.22 5.99
CA CYS A 77 -14.59 -2.09 6.16
C CYS A 77 -15.04 -1.08 7.23
N ARG A 78 -16.25 -1.21 7.79
CA ARG A 78 -16.78 -0.25 8.77
C ARG A 78 -15.88 -0.11 10.00
N ASN A 79 -15.36 -1.23 10.51
CA ASN A 79 -14.54 -1.27 11.73
C ASN A 79 -13.04 -1.04 11.47
N GLY A 80 -12.64 -0.94 10.21
CA GLY A 80 -11.26 -0.72 9.79
C GLY A 80 -10.90 -1.50 8.54
N CYS A 81 -9.69 -1.24 8.03
CA CYS A 81 -9.11 -1.96 6.91
C CYS A 81 -7.61 -1.74 6.87
N LEU A 82 -6.91 -2.65 6.18
CA LEU A 82 -5.52 -2.50 5.82
C LEU A 82 -5.44 -2.17 4.33
N LEU A 83 -4.95 -0.96 4.00
CA LEU A 83 -4.75 -0.50 2.63
C LEU A 83 -3.32 -0.82 2.18
N ASP A 84 -3.19 -1.58 1.09
CA ASP A 84 -1.91 -1.93 0.47
C ASP A 84 -1.92 -1.53 -1.01
N GLY A 85 -0.98 -0.65 -1.36
CA GLY A 85 -0.82 -0.14 -2.70
C GLY A 85 -1.74 1.04 -3.07
N PHE A 86 -2.44 1.61 -2.11
CA PHE A 86 -3.20 2.86 -2.21
C PHE A 86 -3.19 3.58 -0.86
N PRO A 87 -3.02 4.93 -0.85
CA PRO A 87 -2.73 5.78 -2.00
C PRO A 87 -1.29 5.64 -2.49
N ARG A 88 -1.02 6.05 -3.74
CA ARG A 88 0.33 6.11 -4.32
C ARG A 88 0.72 7.50 -4.83
N THR A 89 -0.22 8.44 -4.86
CA THR A 89 0.00 9.84 -5.25
C THR A 89 -0.67 10.78 -4.27
N LEU A 90 -0.22 12.04 -4.19
CA LEU A 90 -0.84 13.06 -3.34
C LEU A 90 -2.33 13.23 -3.64
N PRO A 91 -2.78 13.37 -4.90
CA PRO A 91 -4.21 13.45 -5.21
C PRO A 91 -5.03 12.24 -4.72
N GLN A 92 -4.44 11.04 -4.77
CA GLN A 92 -5.08 9.85 -4.22
C GLN A 92 -5.19 9.92 -2.69
N ALA A 93 -4.17 10.45 -1.99
CA ALA A 93 -4.19 10.58 -0.54
C ALA A 93 -5.24 11.58 -0.08
N GLU A 94 -5.31 12.74 -0.72
CA GLU A 94 -6.32 13.76 -0.48
C GLU A 94 -7.74 13.21 -0.72
N THR A 95 -7.93 12.50 -1.85
CA THR A 95 -9.19 11.84 -2.15
C THR A 95 -9.57 10.77 -1.12
N LEU A 96 -8.59 10.00 -0.62
CA LEU A 96 -8.84 9.01 0.43
C LEU A 96 -9.25 9.68 1.74
N ASP A 97 -8.57 10.75 2.14
CA ASP A 97 -8.90 11.50 3.36
C ASP A 97 -10.34 12.05 3.28
N ASP A 98 -10.74 12.63 2.14
CA ASP A 98 -12.12 13.05 1.87
C ASP A 98 -13.12 11.88 1.93
N MET A 99 -12.78 10.74 1.34
CA MET A 99 -13.65 9.56 1.34
C MET A 99 -13.95 9.03 2.75
N VAL A 100 -12.94 9.00 3.62
CA VAL A 100 -13.11 8.50 4.98
C VAL A 100 -13.79 9.54 5.87
N GLU A 101 -13.48 10.82 5.70
CA GLU A 101 -14.11 11.92 6.44
C GLU A 101 -15.61 12.00 6.19
N ARG A 102 -16.06 11.92 4.93
CA ARG A 102 -17.49 11.87 4.56
C ARG A 102 -18.25 10.70 5.19
N ARG A 103 -17.55 9.71 5.70
CA ARG A 103 -18.11 8.55 6.41
C ARG A 103 -17.91 8.62 7.92
N ALA A 104 -17.52 9.78 8.45
CA ALA A 104 -17.13 9.98 9.85
C ALA A 104 -16.03 8.98 10.29
N MET A 105 -15.08 8.74 9.42
CA MET A 105 -13.93 7.85 9.62
C MET A 105 -12.63 8.61 9.39
N SER A 106 -11.50 8.03 9.79
CA SER A 106 -10.16 8.58 9.55
C SER A 106 -9.16 7.48 9.23
N VAL A 107 -8.05 7.87 8.62
CA VAL A 107 -6.83 7.06 8.60
C VAL A 107 -6.18 7.15 9.98
N ASP A 108 -6.04 6.02 10.66
CA ASP A 108 -5.48 5.96 12.02
C ASP A 108 -3.93 5.98 12.02
N GLY A 109 -3.31 5.46 10.94
CA GLY A 109 -1.86 5.47 10.82
C GLY A 109 -1.37 5.00 9.47
N VAL A 110 -0.16 5.39 9.15
CA VAL A 110 0.57 5.03 7.94
C VAL A 110 1.90 4.42 8.35
N ILE A 111 2.16 3.22 7.90
CA ILE A 111 3.41 2.50 8.17
C ILE A 111 4.21 2.47 6.87
N GLU A 112 5.39 3.06 6.91
CA GLU A 112 6.38 2.91 5.86
C GLU A 112 7.32 1.77 6.20
N LEU A 113 7.60 0.90 5.21
CA LEU A 113 8.74 -0.02 5.25
C LEU A 113 9.88 0.59 4.45
N ALA A 114 10.83 1.19 5.15
CA ALA A 114 12.03 1.78 4.56
C ALA A 114 13.07 0.70 4.31
N VAL A 115 13.50 0.54 3.05
CA VAL A 115 14.50 -0.46 2.64
C VAL A 115 15.44 0.18 1.62
N PRO A 116 16.76 0.06 1.81
CA PRO A 116 17.76 0.53 0.85
C PRO A 116 17.60 -0.11 -0.53
N ARG A 117 17.96 0.63 -1.57
CA ARG A 117 17.74 0.23 -2.98
C ARG A 117 18.47 -1.06 -3.36
N ASP A 118 19.69 -1.24 -2.91
CA ASP A 118 20.50 -2.43 -3.12
C ASP A 118 19.84 -3.69 -2.54
N GLU A 119 19.28 -3.57 -1.34
CA GLU A 119 18.54 -4.65 -0.71
C GLU A 119 17.23 -4.95 -1.45
N LEU A 120 16.53 -3.95 -1.99
CA LEU A 120 15.34 -4.15 -2.82
C LEU A 120 15.66 -4.98 -4.07
N VAL A 121 16.77 -4.65 -4.74
CA VAL A 121 17.24 -5.40 -5.91
C VAL A 121 17.62 -6.83 -5.53
N ARG A 122 18.35 -7.02 -4.44
CA ARG A 122 18.69 -8.34 -3.91
C ARG A 122 17.45 -9.20 -3.64
N ARG A 123 16.43 -8.62 -3.00
CA ARG A 123 15.15 -9.30 -2.70
C ARG A 123 14.38 -9.64 -3.96
N MET A 124 14.39 -8.76 -4.96
CA MET A 124 13.74 -9.02 -6.25
C MET A 124 14.37 -10.22 -6.93
N LEU A 125 15.71 -10.26 -7.03
CA LEU A 125 16.43 -11.37 -7.66
C LEU A 125 16.20 -12.72 -6.94
N ALA A 126 16.04 -12.67 -5.60
CA ALA A 126 15.83 -13.89 -4.81
C ALA A 126 14.42 -14.49 -4.96
N ARG A 127 13.38 -13.66 -5.18
CA ARG A 127 11.98 -14.13 -5.15
C ARG A 127 11.43 -14.70 -6.46
N LYS A 128 12.05 -14.41 -7.62
CA LYS A 128 11.76 -14.95 -8.97
C LYS A 128 10.27 -14.97 -9.35
N ARG A 129 9.56 -13.86 -9.22
CA ARG A 129 8.17 -13.76 -9.70
C ARG A 129 8.14 -13.57 -11.22
N ALA A 130 7.04 -13.95 -11.86
CA ALA A 130 6.87 -13.78 -13.30
C ALA A 130 6.89 -12.31 -13.76
N ASP A 131 6.61 -11.36 -12.85
CA ASP A 131 6.63 -9.91 -13.06
C ASP A 131 7.93 -9.23 -12.57
N ASP A 132 8.97 -10.00 -12.25
CA ASP A 132 10.28 -9.51 -11.79
C ASP A 132 11.26 -9.27 -12.96
N ASP A 133 10.79 -8.64 -14.03
CA ASP A 133 11.67 -8.08 -15.06
C ASP A 133 12.47 -6.92 -14.46
N PRO A 134 13.83 -6.92 -14.58
CA PRO A 134 14.67 -5.87 -14.00
C PRO A 134 14.35 -4.46 -14.47
N VAL A 135 13.94 -4.29 -15.73
CA VAL A 135 13.58 -2.97 -16.31
C VAL A 135 12.28 -2.49 -15.70
N VAL A 136 11.26 -3.37 -15.65
CA VAL A 136 9.96 -3.08 -15.03
C VAL A 136 10.14 -2.79 -13.53
N PHE A 137 10.99 -3.54 -12.85
CA PHE A 137 11.26 -3.33 -11.42
C PHE A 137 11.95 -1.96 -11.17
N ALA A 138 12.93 -1.59 -12.00
CA ALA A 138 13.59 -0.29 -11.91
C ALA A 138 12.59 0.86 -12.11
N GLU A 139 11.68 0.76 -13.10
CA GLU A 139 10.62 1.76 -13.32
C GLU A 139 9.65 1.83 -12.14
N ARG A 140 9.30 0.70 -11.52
CA ARG A 140 8.45 0.67 -10.30
C ARG A 140 9.13 1.36 -9.11
N ILE A 141 10.46 1.22 -8.94
CA ILE A 141 11.21 1.94 -7.91
C ILE A 141 11.20 3.45 -8.23
N ALA A 142 11.55 3.83 -9.47
CA ALA A 142 11.55 5.23 -9.88
C ALA A 142 10.16 5.87 -9.75
N SER A 143 9.09 5.14 -10.10
CA SER A 143 7.71 5.59 -9.90
C SER A 143 7.38 5.79 -8.42
N PHE A 144 7.82 4.88 -7.55
CA PHE A 144 7.65 5.04 -6.10
C PHE A 144 8.35 6.31 -5.60
N GLU A 145 9.61 6.52 -5.96
CA GLU A 145 10.41 7.68 -5.54
C GLU A 145 9.76 8.99 -5.99
N ARG A 146 9.30 9.06 -7.26
CA ARG A 146 8.68 10.29 -7.81
C ARG A 146 7.28 10.58 -7.28
N GLN A 147 6.44 9.56 -7.10
CA GLN A 147 5.00 9.74 -6.93
C GLN A 147 4.52 9.34 -5.54
N THR A 148 5.12 8.32 -4.93
CA THR A 148 4.66 7.77 -3.65
C THR A 148 5.46 8.27 -2.45
N ALA A 149 6.76 8.47 -2.58
CA ALA A 149 7.59 8.99 -1.50
C ALA A 149 7.09 10.36 -0.94
N PRO A 150 6.53 11.29 -1.74
CA PRO A 150 5.94 12.51 -1.20
C PRO A 150 4.81 12.30 -0.18
N LEU A 151 4.16 11.15 -0.18
CA LEU A 151 3.14 10.81 0.82
C LEU A 151 3.72 10.70 2.24
N LEU A 152 5.00 10.39 2.37
CA LEU A 152 5.66 10.30 3.68
C LEU A 152 5.65 11.65 4.37
N GLU A 153 5.94 12.73 3.65
CA GLU A 153 5.85 14.08 4.18
C GLU A 153 4.38 14.47 4.46
N TYR A 154 3.46 14.17 3.55
CA TYR A 154 2.03 14.45 3.68
C TYR A 154 1.45 13.85 4.97
N TYR A 155 1.66 12.57 5.22
CA TYR A 155 1.19 11.92 6.44
C TYR A 155 2.07 12.20 7.66
N GLY A 156 3.34 12.53 7.46
CA GLY A 156 4.24 12.99 8.51
C GLY A 156 3.76 14.29 9.16
N ARG A 157 3.36 15.28 8.34
CA ARG A 157 2.78 16.56 8.82
C ARG A 157 1.48 16.37 9.61
N GLN A 158 0.72 15.32 9.31
CA GLN A 158 -0.49 14.96 10.05
C GLN A 158 -0.20 14.16 11.34
N GLY A 159 1.08 13.85 11.63
CA GLY A 159 1.48 13.01 12.76
C GLY A 159 1.05 11.54 12.65
N LYS A 160 0.65 11.09 11.46
CA LYS A 160 0.14 9.74 11.21
C LYS A 160 1.21 8.76 10.72
N LEU A 161 2.44 9.20 10.39
CA LEU A 161 3.49 8.36 9.83
C LEU A 161 4.30 7.63 10.90
N ALA A 162 4.62 6.37 10.62
CA ALA A 162 5.65 5.59 11.28
C ALA A 162 6.56 4.95 10.22
N SER A 163 7.80 5.44 10.11
CA SER A 163 8.82 4.82 9.27
C SER A 163 9.48 3.68 10.04
N ILE A 164 9.48 2.50 9.44
CA ILE A 164 9.99 1.25 10.00
C ILE A 164 11.19 0.80 9.17
N ASP A 165 12.31 0.53 9.83
CA ASP A 165 13.43 -0.12 9.19
C ASP A 165 13.00 -1.52 8.71
N GLY A 166 12.99 -1.69 7.39
CA GLY A 166 12.60 -2.92 6.71
C GLY A 166 13.74 -3.94 6.53
N LEU A 167 14.90 -3.74 7.21
CA LEU A 167 16.00 -4.69 7.26
C LEU A 167 15.82 -5.68 8.41
N GLY A 168 16.25 -6.92 8.19
CA GLY A 168 16.15 -8.03 9.15
C GLY A 168 15.19 -9.12 8.71
N THR A 169 14.88 -10.02 9.61
CA THR A 169 13.92 -11.10 9.42
C THR A 169 12.49 -10.58 9.40
N ALA A 170 11.58 -11.36 8.84
CA ALA A 170 10.16 -11.01 8.81
C ALA A 170 9.58 -10.80 10.23
N ASP A 171 10.11 -11.53 11.23
CA ASP A 171 9.68 -11.42 12.63
C ASP A 171 10.18 -10.12 13.28
N GLU A 172 11.45 -9.77 13.11
CA GLU A 172 12.01 -8.52 13.63
C GLU A 172 11.31 -7.30 13.05
N ILE A 173 11.04 -7.30 11.74
CA ILE A 173 10.29 -6.22 11.09
C ILE A 173 8.87 -6.16 11.65
N PHE A 174 8.23 -7.31 11.88
CA PHE A 174 6.87 -7.34 12.41
C PHE A 174 6.78 -6.82 13.84
N GLU A 175 7.77 -7.07 14.70
CA GLU A 175 7.80 -6.49 16.05
C GLU A 175 7.86 -4.96 15.99
N ARG A 176 8.66 -4.38 15.08
CA ARG A 176 8.67 -2.92 14.86
C ARG A 176 7.33 -2.41 14.35
N VAL A 177 6.68 -3.13 13.44
CA VAL A 177 5.35 -2.81 12.91
C VAL A 177 4.30 -2.85 14.03
N LYS A 178 4.32 -3.87 14.91
CA LYS A 178 3.42 -3.95 16.08
C LYS A 178 3.57 -2.75 17.00
N ALA A 179 4.82 -2.38 17.30
CA ALA A 179 5.09 -1.21 18.15
C ALA A 179 4.48 0.09 17.55
N ALA A 180 4.54 0.25 16.21
CA ALA A 180 3.90 1.36 15.53
C ALA A 180 2.37 1.32 15.64
N VAL A 181 1.76 0.15 15.44
CA VAL A 181 0.31 -0.05 15.61
C VAL A 181 -0.15 0.30 17.02
N GLU A 182 0.58 -0.15 18.06
CA GLU A 182 0.25 0.19 19.45
C GLU A 182 0.35 1.69 19.72
N ARG A 183 1.33 2.38 19.12
CA ARG A 183 1.42 3.84 19.20
C ARG A 183 0.21 4.53 18.59
N PHE A 184 -0.29 4.04 17.44
CA PHE A 184 -1.49 4.58 16.81
C PHE A 184 -2.75 4.31 17.64
N ARG A 185 -2.86 3.14 18.28
CA ARG A 185 -3.97 2.80 19.18
C ARG A 185 -4.10 3.74 20.38
N ARG A 186 -2.97 4.18 20.94
CA ARG A 186 -2.95 5.09 22.11
C ARG A 186 -3.33 6.53 21.78
N ARG A 187 -3.32 6.90 20.50
CA ARG A 187 -3.66 8.26 20.04
C ARG A 187 -5.13 8.40 19.62
N ARG A 188 -5.84 7.30 19.59
CA ARG A 188 -7.25 7.20 19.21
C ARG A 188 -8.17 7.37 20.42
#